data_3c9f3a7451267a0873c8ebcc55ef5e88
#
_entry.id   3c9f3a7451267a0873c8ebcc55ef5e88
#
_cell.length_a   1.000
_cell.length_b   1.000
_cell.length_c   1.000
_cell.angle_alpha   90.00
_cell.angle_beta   90.00
_cell.angle_gamma   90.00
#
_symmetry.space_group_name_H-M   'P 1'
#
loop_
_entity.id
_entity.type
_entity.pdbx_description
1 polymer ?
#
loop_
_entity_poly.entity_id
_entity_poly.type
_entity_poly.pdbx_seq_one_letter_code
_entity_poly.pdbx_strand_id
1 'polypeptide(L)'
;MPLTGTVRVASVLESVAVRVDGPDAEAPAYLNTVAIVPTRLAPSILLSYLQAIEVRHGRERRERWGDRTLDLDLIAYGDLRIRTPRLTVPHPRAADRAFVLTPWLELDPDAVLPGVGRVDEILAAPEGRR
;
A
#
# COMPACT_ATOMS: atom_id res chain seq x y z
N MET A 1 4.87 11.58 -19.35
CA MET A 1 4.00 11.40 -18.16
C MET A 1 4.05 9.95 -17.71
N PRO A 2 4.39 9.68 -16.44
CA PRO A 2 4.39 8.31 -15.93
C PRO A 2 2.99 7.74 -15.77
N LEU A 3 1.98 8.59 -15.64
CA LEU A 3 0.59 8.17 -15.45
C LEU A 3 -0.19 8.38 -16.73
N THR A 4 -1.06 7.43 -17.06
CA THR A 4 -1.80 7.44 -18.32
C THR A 4 -3.28 7.74 -18.17
N GLY A 5 -3.74 7.95 -16.95
CA GLY A 5 -5.14 8.23 -16.68
C GLY A 5 -5.33 8.79 -15.28
N THR A 6 -6.56 8.74 -14.81
CA THR A 6 -6.91 9.31 -13.52
C THR A 6 -6.49 8.37 -12.39
N VAL A 7 -5.76 8.90 -11.42
CA VAL A 7 -5.45 8.18 -10.18
C VAL A 7 -6.70 8.15 -9.32
N ARG A 8 -7.08 6.96 -8.83
CA ARG A 8 -8.19 6.79 -7.90
C ARG A 8 -7.64 6.52 -6.52
N VAL A 9 -8.09 7.25 -5.52
CA VAL A 9 -7.63 7.14 -4.14
C VAL A 9 -8.80 6.82 -3.25
N ALA A 10 -8.62 5.82 -2.39
CA ALA A 10 -9.65 5.42 -1.44
C ALA A 10 -9.70 6.36 -0.24
N SER A 11 -10.67 6.14 0.64
CA SER A 11 -10.75 6.84 1.91
C SER A 11 -9.55 6.51 2.78
N VAL A 12 -9.10 7.48 3.55
CA VAL A 12 -7.96 7.28 4.46
C VAL A 12 -8.43 6.54 5.70
N LEU A 13 -7.69 5.50 6.07
CA LEU A 13 -7.91 4.76 7.30
C LEU A 13 -6.85 5.13 8.32
N GLU A 14 -7.28 5.30 9.56
CA GLU A 14 -6.39 5.57 10.67
C GLU A 14 -6.16 4.29 11.46
N SER A 15 -4.91 4.00 11.77
CA SER A 15 -4.53 2.87 12.60
C SER A 15 -3.59 3.33 13.70
N VAL A 16 -3.67 2.67 14.86
CA VAL A 16 -2.85 3.00 16.02
C VAL A 16 -1.65 2.06 16.07
N ALA A 17 -0.49 2.59 16.43
CA ALA A 17 0.70 1.79 16.63
C ALA A 17 0.45 0.78 17.78
N VAL A 18 0.90 -0.46 17.57
CA VAL A 18 0.78 -1.52 18.58
C VAL A 18 2.15 -1.79 19.17
N ARG A 19 2.23 -1.77 20.50
CA ARG A 19 3.45 -2.14 21.22
C ARG A 19 3.35 -3.56 21.77
N VAL A 20 4.44 -4.05 22.33
CA VAL A 20 4.50 -5.41 22.90
C VAL A 20 3.42 -5.65 23.95
N ASP A 21 3.09 -4.62 24.72
CA ASP A 21 2.08 -4.66 25.77
C ASP A 21 0.69 -4.21 25.32
N GLY A 22 0.48 -4.05 24.03
CA GLY A 22 -0.81 -3.68 23.46
C GLY A 22 -0.81 -2.33 22.75
N PRO A 23 -2.00 -1.82 22.37
CA PRO A 23 -2.10 -0.53 21.72
C PRO A 23 -1.64 0.59 22.64
N ASP A 24 -0.89 1.54 22.07
CA ASP A 24 -0.44 2.72 22.79
C ASP A 24 -1.26 3.93 22.31
N ALA A 25 -2.14 4.42 23.19
CA ALA A 25 -3.01 5.54 22.87
C ALA A 25 -2.25 6.84 22.63
N GLU A 26 -1.02 6.94 23.13
CA GLU A 26 -0.19 8.13 22.95
C GLU A 26 0.70 8.03 21.71
N ALA A 27 0.80 6.85 21.09
CA ALA A 27 1.57 6.67 19.88
C ALA A 27 0.92 7.43 18.72
N PRO A 28 1.71 7.96 17.78
CA PRO A 28 1.15 8.57 16.57
C PRO A 28 0.28 7.58 15.81
N ALA A 29 -0.88 8.02 15.36
CA ALA A 29 -1.70 7.22 14.49
C ALA A 29 -1.06 7.16 13.10
N TYR A 30 -1.21 6.01 12.45
CA TYR A 30 -0.84 5.87 11.05
C TYR A 30 -2.05 6.11 10.17
N LEU A 31 -1.84 6.88 9.11
CA LEU A 31 -2.87 7.10 8.09
C LEU A 31 -2.52 6.24 6.88
N ASN A 32 -3.47 5.42 6.45
CA ASN A 32 -3.27 4.50 5.35
C ASN A 32 -4.38 4.68 4.32
N THR A 33 -4.01 4.57 3.07
CA THR A 33 -4.98 4.48 1.98
C THR A 33 -4.36 3.68 0.83
N VAL A 34 -5.16 3.41 -0.18
CA VAL A 34 -4.74 2.72 -1.39
C VAL A 34 -5.10 3.59 -2.58
N ALA A 35 -4.23 3.62 -3.56
CA ALA A 35 -4.48 4.26 -4.84
C ALA A 35 -4.35 3.25 -5.97
N ILE A 36 -5.21 3.40 -6.97
CA ILE A 36 -5.08 2.66 -8.23
C ILE A 36 -4.57 3.64 -9.27
N VAL A 37 -3.42 3.32 -9.85
CA VAL A 37 -2.67 4.22 -10.70
C VAL A 37 -2.50 3.60 -12.08
N PRO A 38 -3.10 4.20 -13.13
CA PRO A 38 -2.82 3.75 -14.50
C PRO A 38 -1.45 4.26 -14.93
N THR A 39 -0.63 3.37 -15.47
CA THR A 39 0.74 3.73 -15.85
C THR A 39 1.22 2.85 -17.00
N ARG A 40 2.17 3.37 -17.78
CA ARG A 40 2.91 2.62 -18.79
C ARG A 40 4.32 2.26 -18.33
N LEU A 41 4.71 2.70 -17.14
CA LEU A 41 6.03 2.37 -16.62
C LEU A 41 6.11 0.88 -16.28
N ALA A 42 7.24 0.26 -16.57
CA ALA A 42 7.52 -1.09 -16.09
C ALA A 42 7.53 -1.10 -14.55
N PRO A 43 7.21 -2.23 -13.91
CA PRO A 43 7.10 -2.27 -12.44
C PRO A 43 8.33 -1.76 -11.69
N SER A 44 9.54 -2.14 -12.13
CA SER A 44 10.76 -1.68 -11.47
C SER A 44 11.00 -0.18 -11.64
N ILE A 45 10.59 0.37 -12.77
CA ILE A 45 10.70 1.81 -13.03
C ILE A 45 9.68 2.57 -12.21
N LEU A 46 8.45 2.04 -12.12
CA LEU A 46 7.43 2.62 -11.26
C LEU A 46 7.89 2.64 -9.80
N LEU A 47 8.50 1.54 -9.33
CA LEU A 47 9.06 1.48 -7.98
C LEU A 47 10.08 2.58 -7.75
N SER A 48 10.99 2.80 -8.69
CA SER A 48 11.99 3.89 -8.60
C SER A 48 11.31 5.25 -8.52
N TYR A 49 10.24 5.45 -9.29
CA TYR A 49 9.48 6.69 -9.27
C TYR A 49 8.83 6.91 -7.90
N LEU A 50 8.22 5.87 -7.34
CA LEU A 50 7.61 5.96 -6.01
C LEU A 50 8.64 6.26 -4.92
N GLN A 51 9.80 5.63 -5.00
CA GLN A 51 10.90 5.88 -4.07
C GLN A 51 11.40 7.32 -4.15
N ALA A 52 11.44 7.88 -5.36
CA ALA A 52 11.83 9.28 -5.56
C ALA A 52 10.82 10.23 -4.89
N ILE A 53 9.52 9.89 -4.96
CA ILE A 53 8.48 10.67 -4.28
C ILE A 53 8.69 10.62 -2.76
N GLU A 54 8.97 9.44 -2.21
CA GLU A 54 9.23 9.29 -0.78
C GLU A 54 10.41 10.14 -0.31
N VAL A 55 11.50 10.10 -1.06
CA VAL A 55 12.71 10.87 -0.73
C VAL A 55 12.41 12.36 -0.76
N ARG A 56 11.71 12.83 -1.77
CA ARG A 56 11.35 14.23 -1.89
C ARG A 56 10.44 14.67 -0.74
N HIS A 57 9.45 13.85 -0.40
CA HIS A 57 8.54 14.13 0.71
C HIS A 57 9.29 14.20 2.04
N GLY A 58 10.19 13.27 2.29
CA GLY A 58 11.00 13.26 3.51
C GLY A 58 11.88 14.48 3.64
N ARG A 59 12.46 14.94 2.52
CA ARG A 59 13.29 16.14 2.50
C ARG A 59 12.48 17.38 2.85
N GLU A 60 11.29 17.54 2.29
CA GLU A 60 10.41 18.67 2.57
C GLU A 60 9.94 18.66 4.02
N ARG A 61 9.62 17.49 4.57
CA ARG A 61 9.16 17.35 5.96
C ARG A 61 10.25 17.60 6.98
N ARG A 62 11.48 17.22 6.66
CA ARG A 62 12.61 17.41 7.56
C ARG A 62 12.84 18.88 7.89
N GLU A 63 12.55 19.76 6.94
CA GLU A 63 12.68 21.22 7.15
C GLU A 63 11.60 21.77 8.06
N ARG A 64 10.51 21.04 8.31
CA ARG A 64 9.40 21.49 9.13
C ARG A 64 9.37 20.83 10.50
N TRP A 65 9.01 19.55 10.57
CA TRP A 65 8.74 18.88 11.84
C TRP A 65 9.35 17.50 12.00
N GLY A 66 9.98 16.99 11.00
CA GLY A 66 10.90 15.87 11.06
C GLY A 66 10.36 14.46 11.15
N ASP A 67 9.23 14.21 11.77
CA ASP A 67 8.87 12.86 12.22
C ASP A 67 7.86 12.12 11.35
N ARG A 68 7.34 12.74 10.29
CA ARG A 68 6.37 12.06 9.43
C ARG A 68 7.03 11.54 8.18
N THR A 69 6.86 10.25 7.97
CA THR A 69 7.35 9.59 6.77
C THR A 69 6.17 9.25 5.85
N LEU A 70 6.46 9.22 4.58
CA LEU A 70 5.55 8.71 3.56
C LEU A 70 6.10 7.39 3.08
N ASP A 71 5.32 6.32 3.26
CA ASP A 71 5.68 5.01 2.76
C ASP A 71 4.77 4.66 1.59
N LEU A 72 5.36 4.45 0.43
CA LEU A 72 4.65 4.06 -0.78
C LEU A 72 5.04 2.63 -1.14
N ASP A 73 4.12 1.71 -0.95
CA ASP A 73 4.32 0.31 -1.27
C ASP A 73 3.62 -0.05 -2.58
N LEU A 74 4.32 -0.73 -3.46
CA LEU A 74 3.72 -1.29 -4.65
C LEU A 74 3.09 -2.64 -4.28
N ILE A 75 1.76 -2.66 -4.19
CA ILE A 75 1.01 -3.83 -3.71
C ILE A 75 0.81 -4.85 -4.82
N ALA A 76 0.38 -4.39 -5.98
CA ALA A 76 0.12 -5.24 -7.14
C ALA A 76 0.33 -4.43 -8.40
N TYR A 77 0.65 -5.12 -9.48
CA TYR A 77 0.82 -4.53 -10.80
C TYR A 77 0.10 -5.42 -11.80
N GLY A 78 -1.17 -5.10 -12.05
CA GLY A 78 -2.02 -5.94 -12.87
C GLY A 78 -2.07 -7.36 -12.31
N ASP A 79 -1.87 -8.33 -13.17
CA ASP A 79 -1.82 -9.75 -12.79
C ASP A 79 -0.39 -10.29 -12.71
N LEU A 80 0.61 -9.41 -12.76
CA LEU A 80 2.01 -9.82 -12.73
C LEU A 80 2.40 -10.39 -11.38
N ARG A 81 3.29 -11.37 -11.43
CA ARG A 81 3.88 -12.01 -10.24
C ARG A 81 5.39 -11.93 -10.39
N ILE A 82 6.00 -11.05 -9.62
CA ILE A 82 7.44 -10.79 -9.67
C ILE A 82 8.03 -11.08 -8.30
N ARG A 83 9.13 -11.80 -8.26
CA ARG A 83 9.86 -12.07 -7.04
C ARG A 83 11.35 -11.84 -7.28
N THR A 84 11.81 -10.67 -6.90
CA THR A 84 13.23 -10.31 -6.98
C THR A 84 13.66 -9.66 -5.67
N PRO A 85 14.97 -9.56 -5.39
CA PRO A 85 15.42 -8.86 -4.18
C PRO A 85 14.96 -7.41 -4.10
N ARG A 86 14.78 -6.76 -5.26
CA ARG A 86 14.36 -5.36 -5.30
C ARG A 86 12.84 -5.20 -5.24
N LEU A 87 12.10 -6.14 -5.84
CA LEU A 87 10.66 -5.99 -6.01
C LEU A 87 9.97 -7.33 -5.94
N THR A 88 8.97 -7.40 -5.08
CA THR A 88 8.05 -8.54 -5.04
C THR A 88 6.64 -8.01 -5.19
N VAL A 89 5.96 -8.40 -6.24
CA VAL A 89 4.53 -8.14 -6.44
C VAL A 89 3.82 -9.44 -6.78
N PRO A 90 2.64 -9.68 -6.20
CA PRO A 90 1.99 -8.85 -5.18
C PRO A 90 2.81 -8.76 -3.90
N HIS A 91 2.60 -7.67 -3.15
CA HIS A 91 3.30 -7.47 -1.88
C HIS A 91 3.07 -8.67 -0.96
N PRO A 92 4.12 -9.26 -0.37
CA PRO A 92 3.98 -10.54 0.33
C PRO A 92 3.11 -10.49 1.59
N ARG A 93 2.89 -9.31 2.15
CA ARG A 93 2.07 -9.14 3.35
C ARG A 93 0.69 -8.55 3.07
N ALA A 94 0.33 -8.32 1.81
CA ALA A 94 -0.94 -7.68 1.48
C ALA A 94 -2.14 -8.45 2.02
N ALA A 95 -2.11 -9.78 1.91
CA ALA A 95 -3.23 -10.62 2.35
C ALA A 95 -3.50 -10.54 3.85
N ASP A 96 -2.52 -10.12 4.65
CA ASP A 96 -2.64 -10.01 6.11
C ASP A 96 -2.96 -8.60 6.58
N ARG A 97 -3.11 -7.66 5.65
CA ARG A 97 -3.27 -6.24 5.99
C ARG A 97 -4.64 -5.72 5.60
N ALA A 98 -5.57 -5.72 6.55
CA ALA A 98 -6.91 -5.18 6.31
C ALA A 98 -6.86 -3.72 5.87
N PHE A 99 -5.87 -2.95 6.34
CA PHE A 99 -5.69 -1.56 5.94
C PHE A 99 -5.22 -1.39 4.48
N VAL A 100 -4.89 -2.48 3.81
CA VAL A 100 -4.65 -2.53 2.36
C VAL A 100 -5.90 -3.06 1.64
N LEU A 101 -6.45 -4.16 2.12
CA LEU A 101 -7.55 -4.87 1.44
C LEU A 101 -8.84 -4.05 1.46
N THR A 102 -9.18 -3.46 2.60
CA THR A 102 -10.43 -2.70 2.75
C THR A 102 -10.49 -1.50 1.81
N PRO A 103 -9.50 -0.60 1.79
CA PRO A 103 -9.55 0.52 0.84
C PRO A 103 -9.42 0.08 -0.62
N TRP A 104 -8.75 -1.02 -0.89
CA TRP A 104 -8.67 -1.54 -2.25
C TRP A 104 -10.05 -1.95 -2.74
N LEU A 105 -10.84 -2.66 -1.91
CA LEU A 105 -12.21 -3.04 -2.27
C LEU A 105 -13.12 -1.83 -2.49
N GLU A 106 -12.88 -0.74 -1.79
CA GLU A 106 -13.63 0.49 -2.00
C GLU A 106 -13.47 0.98 -3.44
N LEU A 107 -12.27 0.88 -3.99
CA LEU A 107 -11.98 1.32 -5.36
C LEU A 107 -12.38 0.29 -6.40
N ASP A 108 -12.27 -0.99 -6.07
CA ASP A 108 -12.51 -2.08 -7.01
C ASP A 108 -13.12 -3.28 -6.27
N PRO A 109 -14.46 -3.40 -6.28
CA PRO A 109 -15.14 -4.53 -5.61
C PRO A 109 -14.75 -5.91 -6.17
N ASP A 110 -14.23 -5.95 -7.38
CA ASP A 110 -13.83 -7.20 -8.04
C ASP A 110 -12.31 -7.44 -7.98
N ALA A 111 -11.61 -6.70 -7.12
CA ALA A 111 -10.16 -6.80 -7.00
C ALA A 111 -9.70 -8.23 -6.72
N VAL A 112 -8.61 -8.61 -7.36
CA VAL A 112 -7.97 -9.92 -7.19
C VAL A 112 -6.52 -9.70 -6.80
N LEU A 113 -6.08 -10.41 -5.76
CA LEU A 113 -4.67 -10.44 -5.38
C LEU A 113 -4.04 -11.60 -6.13
N PRO A 114 -3.17 -11.34 -7.11
CA PRO A 114 -2.63 -12.39 -7.97
C PRO A 114 -1.98 -13.52 -7.17
N GLY A 115 -2.34 -14.76 -7.50
CA GLY A 115 -1.82 -15.93 -6.82
C GLY A 115 -2.44 -16.25 -5.48
N VAL A 116 -3.34 -15.42 -4.99
CA VAL A 116 -4.00 -15.60 -3.68
C VAL A 116 -5.50 -15.75 -3.85
N GLY A 117 -6.17 -14.79 -4.50
CA GLY A 117 -7.60 -14.87 -4.72
C GLY A 117 -8.27 -13.50 -4.70
N ARG A 118 -9.60 -13.52 -4.70
CA ARG A 118 -10.38 -12.29 -4.62
C ARG A 118 -10.15 -11.60 -3.28
N VAL A 119 -9.98 -10.29 -3.34
CA VAL A 119 -9.70 -9.49 -2.14
C VAL A 119 -10.87 -9.56 -1.15
N ASP A 120 -12.12 -9.54 -1.64
CA ASP A 120 -13.29 -9.64 -0.77
C ASP A 120 -13.31 -10.96 0.00
N GLU A 121 -12.94 -12.07 -0.64
CA GLU A 121 -12.89 -13.38 0.00
C GLU A 121 -11.74 -13.48 1.00
N ILE A 122 -10.58 -12.90 0.66
CA ILE A 122 -9.44 -12.87 1.57
C ILE A 122 -9.80 -12.10 2.84
N LEU A 123 -10.42 -10.94 2.67
CA LEU A 123 -10.79 -10.08 3.79
C LEU A 123 -11.83 -10.73 4.70
N ALA A 124 -12.76 -11.53 4.12
CA ALA A 124 -13.77 -12.24 4.86
C ALA A 124 -13.22 -13.45 5.62
N ALA A 125 -12.04 -13.96 5.25
CA ALA A 125 -11.44 -15.09 5.93
C ALA A 125 -10.87 -14.66 7.30
N PRO A 126 -10.93 -15.55 8.33
CA PRO A 126 -10.32 -15.22 9.61
C PRO A 126 -8.83 -14.97 9.48
N GLU A 127 -8.33 -14.05 10.29
CA GLU A 127 -6.90 -13.83 10.40
C GLU A 127 -6.19 -15.13 10.71
N GLY A 128 -5.05 -15.36 10.08
CA GLY A 128 -4.31 -16.60 10.21
C GLY A 128 -4.61 -17.63 9.13
N ARG A 129 -5.70 -17.43 8.37
CA ARG A 129 -6.00 -18.26 7.20
C ARG A 129 -5.78 -17.51 5.88
N ARG A 130 -5.43 -16.27 6.00
CA ARG A 130 -5.15 -15.42 4.83
C ARG A 130 -3.78 -15.74 4.25
#